data_eed730e50bb590c4db50eee676bdeaa1
#
_entry.id   eed730e50bb590c4db50eee676bdeaa1
#
_cell.length_a   1.000
_cell.length_b   1.000
_cell.length_c   1.000
_cell.angle_alpha   90.00
_cell.angle_beta   90.00
_cell.angle_gamma   90.00
#
_symmetry.space_group_name_H-M   'P 1'
#
loop_
_entity.id
_entity.type
_entity.pdbx_description
1 polymer ?
#
loop_
_entity_poly.entity_id
_entity_poly.type
_entity_poly.pdbx_seq_one_letter_code
_entity_poly.pdbx_strand_id
1 'polypeptide(L)'
;MTKSHAISASATITASAREAHVFRNPVRRPAARLRPALVPALALALTLVIAACSSSGGGIKVTDAWARNSPAVAAGGAAYMVIENTGSAADALIGASSTVAKATEVHETVEMPAASDGTSSGMMGMQPVSRVEIPAGGRLELKPGSYHIMLIGLNQELKVGDTIEITLKLEKAGEIKATVEVRAG
;
A
#
# COMPACT_ATOMS: atom_id res chain seq x y z
N MET A 1 -17.79 18.12 -49.92
CA MET A 1 -17.11 17.48 -51.05
C MET A 1 -16.18 16.44 -50.45
N THR A 2 -16.47 15.32 -50.60
CA THR A 2 -16.38 14.11 -51.39
C THR A 2 -15.87 12.94 -50.55
N LYS A 3 -16.74 11.98 -50.34
CA LYS A 3 -16.77 10.56 -50.70
C LYS A 3 -15.80 9.64 -49.95
N SER A 4 -16.25 8.79 -49.05
CA SER A 4 -16.90 7.48 -49.21
C SER A 4 -16.11 6.51 -50.09
N HIS A 5 -15.67 5.35 -49.46
CA HIS A 5 -15.76 4.03 -50.10
C HIS A 5 -15.67 2.93 -49.02
N ALA A 6 -16.75 2.17 -48.94
CA ALA A 6 -16.83 0.87 -48.32
C ALA A 6 -16.45 -0.19 -49.38
N ILE A 7 -15.79 -1.28 -48.96
CA ILE A 7 -15.77 -2.51 -49.76
C ILE A 7 -15.98 -3.69 -48.81
N SER A 8 -17.10 -4.35 -49.06
CA SER A 8 -17.53 -5.69 -48.58
C SER A 8 -16.85 -6.74 -49.44
N ALA A 9 -16.49 -7.88 -48.87
CA ALA A 9 -16.33 -9.12 -49.59
C ALA A 9 -16.63 -10.32 -48.69
N SER A 10 -17.82 -10.90 -48.86
CA SER A 10 -18.22 -12.24 -48.50
C SER A 10 -17.50 -13.25 -49.40
N ALA A 11 -17.11 -14.39 -48.85
CA ALA A 11 -16.90 -15.62 -49.62
C ALA A 11 -17.27 -16.84 -48.77
N THR A 12 -18.44 -17.34 -49.07
CA THR A 12 -18.99 -18.66 -48.69
C THR A 12 -18.45 -19.68 -49.71
N ILE A 13 -17.91 -20.81 -49.26
CA ILE A 13 -17.77 -22.00 -50.09
C ILE A 13 -18.20 -23.22 -49.30
N THR A 14 -19.20 -23.87 -49.86
CA THR A 14 -19.94 -25.07 -49.49
C THR A 14 -19.30 -26.35 -50.04
N ALA A 15 -19.59 -27.47 -49.36
CA ALA A 15 -19.69 -28.84 -49.84
C ALA A 15 -18.40 -29.63 -50.13
N SER A 16 -18.26 -30.87 -49.75
CA SER A 16 -19.10 -31.98 -50.10
C SER A 16 -18.64 -33.27 -49.40
N ALA A 17 -19.59 -34.08 -49.09
CA ALA A 17 -19.48 -35.45 -48.54
C ALA A 17 -18.70 -36.42 -49.43
N ARG A 18 -18.11 -37.41 -48.82
CA ARG A 18 -18.12 -38.80 -49.34
C ARG A 18 -17.81 -39.81 -48.23
N GLU A 19 -18.76 -40.73 -48.12
CA GLU A 19 -18.71 -41.96 -47.35
C GLU A 19 -17.62 -42.91 -47.87
N ALA A 20 -17.03 -43.68 -46.98
CA ALA A 20 -16.51 -44.99 -47.26
C ALA A 20 -16.52 -45.88 -46.02
N HIS A 21 -17.48 -46.80 -46.01
CA HIS A 21 -17.53 -47.96 -45.14
C HIS A 21 -16.31 -48.87 -45.37
N VAL A 22 -15.63 -49.30 -44.33
CA VAL A 22 -14.96 -50.62 -44.31
C VAL A 22 -14.93 -51.19 -42.89
N PHE A 23 -15.61 -52.21 -42.72
CA PHE A 23 -15.69 -53.39 -41.88
C PHE A 23 -14.47 -53.89 -41.10
N ARG A 24 -14.79 -54.39 -39.85
CA ARG A 24 -14.16 -55.52 -39.12
C ARG A 24 -12.84 -55.25 -38.42
N ASN A 25 -12.57 -55.61 -37.18
CA ASN A 25 -13.00 -56.78 -36.36
C ASN A 25 -12.69 -56.50 -34.88
N PRO A 26 -13.36 -57.09 -33.90
CA PRO A 26 -13.06 -56.89 -32.49
C PRO A 26 -11.96 -57.83 -32.00
N VAL A 27 -10.77 -57.30 -31.72
CA VAL A 27 -9.76 -58.02 -30.95
C VAL A 27 -9.99 -57.77 -29.50
N ARG A 28 -10.53 -58.74 -28.81
CA ARG A 28 -10.61 -58.75 -27.32
C ARG A 28 -9.21 -58.80 -26.76
N ARG A 29 -8.78 -57.75 -26.08
CA ARG A 29 -7.62 -57.78 -25.20
C ARG A 29 -8.05 -57.83 -23.76
N PRO A 30 -7.38 -58.62 -22.89
CA PRO A 30 -7.80 -58.80 -21.49
C PRO A 30 -7.58 -57.55 -20.68
N ALA A 31 -8.57 -57.21 -19.87
CA ALA A 31 -8.52 -56.12 -18.88
C ALA A 31 -7.44 -56.37 -17.84
N ALA A 32 -6.32 -55.69 -18.00
CA ALA A 32 -5.37 -55.54 -16.88
C ALA A 32 -5.98 -54.63 -15.84
N ARG A 33 -6.41 -55.25 -14.74
CA ARG A 33 -6.88 -54.52 -13.55
C ARG A 33 -5.68 -53.78 -12.92
N LEU A 34 -5.49 -52.52 -13.29
CA LEU A 34 -4.63 -51.63 -12.53
C LEU A 34 -5.33 -51.27 -11.22
N ARG A 35 -4.70 -51.68 -10.13
CA ARG A 35 -5.14 -51.34 -8.75
C ARG A 35 -4.97 -49.83 -8.52
N PRO A 36 -6.03 -49.10 -8.12
CA PRO A 36 -5.90 -47.70 -7.77
C PRO A 36 -5.49 -47.59 -6.30
N ALA A 37 -4.21 -47.63 -5.99
CA ALA A 37 -3.73 -47.53 -4.62
C ALA A 37 -2.63 -46.49 -4.38
N LEU A 38 -2.33 -45.62 -5.34
CA LEU A 38 -1.20 -44.66 -5.21
C LEU A 38 -1.54 -43.19 -5.51
N VAL A 39 -2.81 -42.84 -5.71
CA VAL A 39 -3.20 -41.47 -6.05
C VAL A 39 -3.54 -40.56 -4.86
N PRO A 40 -3.86 -41.02 -3.61
CA PRO A 40 -4.17 -40.09 -2.54
C PRO A 40 -2.95 -39.46 -1.82
N ALA A 41 -1.74 -39.97 -2.02
CA ALA A 41 -0.57 -39.44 -1.31
C ALA A 41 0.04 -38.17 -1.92
N LEU A 42 -0.18 -37.90 -3.20
CA LEU A 42 0.36 -36.73 -3.89
C LEU A 42 -0.55 -35.49 -3.77
N ALA A 43 -1.86 -35.70 -3.55
CA ALA A 43 -2.83 -34.61 -3.38
C ALA A 43 -2.73 -33.91 -2.01
N LEU A 44 -2.23 -34.61 -0.98
CA LEU A 44 -2.11 -34.06 0.38
C LEU A 44 -0.84 -33.23 0.58
N ALA A 45 0.17 -33.40 -0.27
CA ALA A 45 1.42 -32.62 -0.21
C ALA A 45 1.31 -31.26 -0.89
N LEU A 46 0.33 -31.03 -1.77
CA LEU A 46 0.18 -29.77 -2.52
C LEU A 46 -0.68 -28.74 -1.79
N THR A 47 -1.40 -29.12 -0.73
CA THR A 47 -2.25 -28.20 0.04
C THR A 47 -1.51 -27.46 1.18
N LEU A 48 -0.24 -27.80 1.45
CA LEU A 48 0.51 -27.21 2.57
C LEU A 48 1.36 -25.98 2.17
N VAL A 49 1.40 -25.56 0.92
CA VAL A 49 2.28 -24.48 0.42
C VAL A 49 1.57 -23.13 0.29
N ILE A 50 0.24 -23.05 0.49
CA ILE A 50 -0.51 -21.77 0.29
C ILE A 50 -0.71 -20.99 1.60
N ALA A 51 -0.23 -21.50 2.74
CA ALA A 51 -0.42 -20.85 4.04
C ALA A 51 0.71 -19.89 4.48
N ALA A 52 1.68 -19.56 3.61
CA ALA A 52 2.88 -18.81 4.00
C ALA A 52 2.98 -17.40 3.43
N CYS A 53 1.91 -16.79 2.92
CA CYS A 53 1.91 -15.39 2.47
C CYS A 53 0.68 -14.63 2.97
N SER A 54 0.33 -14.80 4.24
CA SER A 54 -0.29 -13.73 5.00
C SER A 54 0.85 -13.06 5.77
N SER A 55 1.57 -12.17 5.13
CA SER A 55 2.24 -11.09 5.84
C SER A 55 1.12 -10.23 6.44
N SER A 56 0.54 -10.71 7.53
CA SER A 56 -0.13 -9.85 8.48
C SER A 56 0.91 -8.79 8.84
N GLY A 57 0.77 -7.60 8.30
CA GLY A 57 1.50 -6.43 8.74
C GLY A 57 1.44 -6.45 10.26
N GLY A 58 2.56 -6.81 10.88
CA GLY A 58 2.60 -7.13 12.30
C GLY A 58 1.99 -5.98 13.06
N GLY A 59 0.87 -6.23 13.71
CA GLY A 59 0.32 -5.48 14.82
C GLY A 59 0.37 -3.95 14.83
N ILE A 60 0.67 -3.30 13.72
CA ILE A 60 0.70 -1.83 13.65
C ILE A 60 -0.72 -1.30 13.41
N LYS A 61 -1.13 -0.38 14.27
CA LYS A 61 -2.42 0.31 14.22
C LYS A 61 -2.21 1.81 14.27
N VAL A 62 -2.93 2.56 13.44
CA VAL A 62 -2.93 4.02 13.45
C VAL A 62 -4.24 4.50 14.05
N THR A 63 -4.15 5.40 15.03
CA THR A 63 -5.29 6.02 15.70
C THR A 63 -5.10 7.53 15.81
N ASP A 64 -6.17 8.28 16.09
CA ASP A 64 -6.18 9.72 16.30
C ASP A 64 -5.46 10.53 15.20
N ALA A 65 -5.65 10.09 13.95
CA ALA A 65 -5.02 10.72 12.81
C ALA A 65 -5.76 12.01 12.42
N TRP A 66 -5.04 13.13 12.47
CA TRP A 66 -5.56 14.42 12.05
C TRP A 66 -4.48 15.31 11.43
N ALA A 67 -4.88 16.24 10.60
CA ALA A 67 -4.00 17.24 10.00
C ALA A 67 -4.50 18.65 10.35
N ARG A 68 -3.57 19.58 10.50
CA ARG A 68 -3.91 20.99 10.68
C ARG A 68 -4.43 21.55 9.36
N ASN A 69 -5.52 22.36 9.42
CA ASN A 69 -5.99 23.11 8.27
C ASN A 69 -4.89 24.05 7.75
N SER A 70 -4.77 24.16 6.43
CA SER A 70 -3.72 24.96 5.79
C SER A 70 -4.17 25.43 4.40
N PRO A 71 -3.98 26.72 4.05
CA PRO A 71 -4.28 27.18 2.70
C PRO A 71 -3.25 26.60 1.70
N ALA A 72 -3.68 26.36 0.45
CA ALA A 72 -2.82 25.79 -0.60
C ALA A 72 -1.55 26.61 -0.89
N VAL A 73 -1.60 27.91 -0.61
CA VAL A 73 -0.45 28.82 -0.75
C VAL A 73 0.53 28.76 0.42
N ALA A 74 0.21 28.01 1.48
CA ALA A 74 1.13 27.82 2.59
C ALA A 74 2.33 26.97 2.18
N ALA A 75 3.48 27.22 2.78
CA ALA A 75 4.70 26.47 2.53
C ALA A 75 4.54 24.97 2.86
N GLY A 76 3.63 24.61 3.77
CA GLY A 76 3.37 23.24 4.15
C GLY A 76 2.18 23.06 5.07
N GLY A 77 1.90 21.81 5.40
CA GLY A 77 0.93 21.36 6.40
C GLY A 77 1.57 20.37 7.34
N ALA A 78 0.90 20.06 8.44
CA ALA A 78 1.36 19.07 9.41
C ALA A 78 0.23 18.08 9.73
N ALA A 79 0.60 16.80 9.86
CA ALA A 79 -0.30 15.76 10.31
C ALA A 79 0.26 15.02 11.51
N TYR A 80 -0.64 14.58 12.36
CA TYR A 80 -0.40 13.98 13.66
C TYR A 80 -1.20 12.69 13.81
N MET A 81 -0.67 11.74 14.55
CA MET A 81 -1.35 10.46 14.80
C MET A 81 -0.63 9.65 15.88
N VAL A 82 -1.28 8.62 16.35
CA VAL A 82 -0.66 7.62 17.22
C VAL A 82 -0.46 6.34 16.41
N ILE A 83 0.77 5.82 16.39
CA ILE A 83 1.13 4.56 15.74
C ILE A 83 1.42 3.55 16.84
N GLU A 84 0.53 2.59 17.03
CA GLU A 84 0.64 1.53 18.03
C GLU A 84 1.25 0.28 17.39
N ASN A 85 2.24 -0.30 18.05
CA ASN A 85 2.84 -1.58 17.67
C ASN A 85 2.41 -2.65 18.67
N THR A 86 1.39 -3.42 18.36
CA THR A 86 0.90 -4.53 19.19
C THR A 86 1.67 -5.84 18.95
N GLY A 87 2.64 -5.82 18.05
CA GLY A 87 3.51 -6.96 17.73
C GLY A 87 4.59 -7.17 18.78
N SER A 88 5.23 -8.34 18.72
CA SER A 88 6.33 -8.74 19.63
C SER A 88 7.72 -8.27 19.18
N ALA A 89 7.84 -7.64 18.02
CA ALA A 89 9.08 -7.09 17.48
C ALA A 89 8.95 -5.57 17.31
N ALA A 90 10.01 -4.82 17.63
CA ALA A 90 10.08 -3.40 17.32
C ALA A 90 10.05 -3.16 15.81
N ASP A 91 9.44 -2.06 15.38
CA ASP A 91 9.43 -1.55 14.02
C ASP A 91 9.94 -0.10 13.99
N ALA A 92 9.96 0.54 12.85
CA ALA A 92 10.30 1.95 12.75
C ALA A 92 9.52 2.64 11.63
N LEU A 93 9.12 3.88 11.87
CA LEU A 93 8.63 4.78 10.83
C LEU A 93 9.84 5.34 10.07
N ILE A 94 9.92 5.06 8.78
CA ILE A 94 11.03 5.44 7.90
C ILE A 94 10.64 6.45 6.82
N GLY A 95 9.37 6.86 6.79
CA GLY A 95 8.89 7.87 5.85
C GLY A 95 7.38 7.88 5.74
N ALA A 96 6.89 8.79 4.92
CA ALA A 96 5.48 8.90 4.57
C ALA A 96 5.30 9.42 3.15
N SER A 97 4.11 9.27 2.58
CA SER A 97 3.72 9.86 1.31
C SER A 97 2.24 10.25 1.31
N SER A 98 1.87 11.27 0.53
CA SER A 98 0.50 11.69 0.33
C SER A 98 0.35 12.36 -1.03
N THR A 99 -0.83 12.22 -1.64
CA THR A 99 -1.15 12.86 -2.94
C THR A 99 -1.46 14.34 -2.82
N VAL A 100 -1.72 14.85 -1.60
CA VAL A 100 -2.07 16.26 -1.37
C VAL A 100 -0.86 17.18 -1.27
N ALA A 101 0.37 16.63 -1.28
CA ALA A 101 1.61 17.40 -1.18
C ALA A 101 2.64 16.90 -2.20
N LYS A 102 3.58 17.77 -2.58
CA LYS A 102 4.70 17.42 -3.49
C LYS A 102 5.72 16.50 -2.83
N ALA A 103 5.96 16.70 -1.53
CA ALA A 103 6.81 15.86 -0.70
C ALA A 103 6.18 15.69 0.69
N THR A 104 6.48 14.56 1.32
CA THR A 104 5.99 14.23 2.65
C THR A 104 7.15 13.65 3.44
N GLU A 105 7.47 14.24 4.57
CA GLU A 105 8.63 13.90 5.40
C GLU A 105 8.24 13.72 6.86
N VAL A 106 8.97 12.89 7.59
CA VAL A 106 8.88 12.82 9.05
C VAL A 106 9.81 13.86 9.63
N HIS A 107 9.28 14.76 10.45
CA HIS A 107 10.07 15.82 11.11
C HIS A 107 10.00 15.67 12.63
N GLU A 108 11.03 16.19 13.28
CA GLU A 108 11.11 16.37 14.72
C GLU A 108 11.22 17.86 15.04
N THR A 109 10.49 18.31 16.05
CA THR A 109 10.64 19.65 16.61
C THR A 109 11.78 19.62 17.62
N VAL A 110 12.79 20.44 17.42
CA VAL A 110 13.96 20.55 18.27
C VAL A 110 14.14 21.98 18.78
N GLU A 111 14.64 22.12 19.99
CA GLU A 111 15.09 23.41 20.50
C GLU A 111 16.45 23.77 19.88
N MET A 112 16.50 24.85 19.13
CA MET A 112 17.74 25.38 18.59
C MET A 112 18.45 26.19 19.64
N PRO A 113 19.75 26.00 19.85
CA PRO A 113 20.51 26.80 20.81
C PRO A 113 20.33 28.30 20.51
N ALA A 114 20.19 29.10 21.57
CA ALA A 114 20.26 30.54 21.45
C ALA A 114 21.59 30.93 20.80
N ALA A 115 21.57 31.96 19.95
CA ALA A 115 22.82 32.48 19.39
C ALA A 115 23.76 32.92 20.53
N SER A 116 25.04 32.61 20.38
CA SER A 116 26.05 32.87 21.40
C SER A 116 26.27 34.37 21.73
N ASP A 117 25.63 35.26 20.96
CA ASP A 117 25.62 36.70 21.15
C ASP A 117 24.52 37.21 22.10
N GLY A 118 23.69 36.30 22.66
CA GLY A 118 22.64 36.65 23.62
C GLY A 118 21.45 37.42 23.04
N THR A 119 21.36 37.53 21.71
CA THR A 119 20.30 38.31 21.03
C THR A 119 19.03 37.54 20.73
N SER A 120 19.03 36.20 20.85
CA SER A 120 17.87 35.38 20.63
C SER A 120 17.64 34.37 21.75
N SER A 121 16.44 34.29 22.26
CA SER A 121 15.98 33.12 23.05
C SER A 121 16.01 31.89 22.16
N GLY A 122 16.23 30.72 22.74
CA GLY A 122 16.16 29.43 21.99
C GLY A 122 14.91 29.37 21.13
N MET A 123 15.07 29.13 19.82
CA MET A 123 13.96 29.01 18.88
C MET A 123 13.64 27.54 18.63
N MET A 124 12.36 27.24 18.49
CA MET A 124 11.97 25.90 18.06
C MET A 124 12.18 25.76 16.55
N GLY A 125 12.98 24.78 16.17
CA GLY A 125 13.21 24.39 14.79
C GLY A 125 12.57 23.05 14.47
N MET A 126 12.43 22.74 13.18
CA MET A 126 11.97 21.44 12.70
C MET A 126 13.08 20.87 11.81
N GLN A 127 13.40 19.60 12.01
CA GLN A 127 14.39 18.89 11.20
C GLN A 127 13.84 17.58 10.69
N PRO A 128 14.18 17.18 9.45
CA PRO A 128 13.75 15.87 8.93
C PRO A 128 14.49 14.75 9.67
N VAL A 129 13.77 13.66 9.92
CA VAL A 129 14.31 12.44 10.51
C VAL A 129 14.02 11.26 9.60
N SER A 130 15.03 10.43 9.35
CA SER A 130 14.91 9.30 8.42
C SER A 130 14.35 8.03 9.06
N ARG A 131 14.32 7.96 10.41
CA ARG A 131 13.90 6.79 11.15
C ARG A 131 13.47 7.15 12.56
N VAL A 132 12.27 6.72 12.95
CA VAL A 132 11.76 6.85 14.32
C VAL A 132 11.30 5.48 14.80
N GLU A 133 11.87 4.99 15.91
CA GLU A 133 11.57 3.65 16.44
C GLU A 133 10.18 3.56 17.05
N ILE A 134 9.53 2.41 16.83
CA ILE A 134 8.26 2.03 17.44
C ILE A 134 8.48 0.74 18.23
N PRO A 135 8.62 0.78 19.55
CA PRO A 135 8.94 -0.38 20.36
C PRO A 135 7.90 -1.51 20.22
N ALA A 136 8.32 -2.74 20.42
CA ALA A 136 7.41 -3.87 20.52
C ALA A 136 6.42 -3.67 21.70
N GLY A 137 5.13 -3.86 21.46
CA GLY A 137 4.08 -3.60 22.43
C GLY A 137 3.94 -2.13 22.84
N GLY A 138 4.62 -1.21 22.16
CA GLY A 138 4.65 0.22 22.43
C GLY A 138 3.92 1.07 21.40
N ARG A 139 4.16 2.38 21.46
CA ARG A 139 3.59 3.34 20.52
C ARG A 139 4.54 4.48 20.22
N LEU A 140 4.38 5.07 19.04
CA LEU A 140 4.95 6.34 18.63
C LEU A 140 3.84 7.37 18.53
N GLU A 141 4.00 8.49 19.20
CA GLU A 141 3.04 9.58 19.21
C GLU A 141 3.57 10.75 18.39
N LEU A 142 2.94 11.00 17.25
CA LEU A 142 3.20 12.18 16.42
C LEU A 142 2.26 13.29 16.88
N LYS A 143 2.79 14.38 17.43
CA LYS A 143 2.03 15.47 18.04
C LYS A 143 2.71 16.83 17.86
N PRO A 144 1.97 17.94 18.00
CA PRO A 144 2.57 19.28 18.00
C PRO A 144 3.72 19.40 19.01
N GLY A 145 4.83 20.00 18.58
CA GLY A 145 6.02 20.16 19.42
C GLY A 145 6.89 18.92 19.59
N SER A 146 6.64 17.86 18.81
CA SER A 146 7.40 16.61 18.79
C SER A 146 7.55 16.12 17.36
N TYR A 147 7.55 14.78 17.15
CA TYR A 147 7.49 14.20 15.81
C TYR A 147 6.17 14.53 15.12
N HIS A 148 6.22 14.75 13.81
CA HIS A 148 5.04 14.99 12.97
C HIS A 148 5.33 14.63 11.51
N ILE A 149 4.28 14.47 10.72
CA ILE A 149 4.37 14.34 9.27
C ILE A 149 4.27 15.73 8.66
N MET A 150 5.33 16.19 8.01
CA MET A 150 5.34 17.46 7.27
C MET A 150 4.85 17.24 5.84
N LEU A 151 3.85 18.00 5.42
CA LEU A 151 3.32 18.02 4.05
C LEU A 151 3.90 19.24 3.33
N ILE A 152 4.85 19.04 2.42
CA ILE A 152 5.61 20.10 1.77
C ILE A 152 5.04 20.37 0.38
N GLY A 153 4.74 21.65 0.12
CA GLY A 153 4.21 22.09 -1.18
C GLY A 153 2.83 21.51 -1.46
N LEU A 154 1.85 21.87 -0.65
CA LEU A 154 0.47 21.43 -0.83
C LEU A 154 -0.05 21.69 -2.25
N ASN A 155 -0.71 20.68 -2.84
CA ASN A 155 -1.36 20.77 -4.15
C ASN A 155 -2.78 21.34 -4.05
N GLN A 156 -3.34 21.35 -2.84
CA GLN A 156 -4.69 21.81 -2.54
C GLN A 156 -4.75 22.43 -1.15
N GLU A 157 -5.76 23.22 -0.88
CA GLU A 157 -6.09 23.69 0.46
C GLU A 157 -6.57 22.52 1.33
N LEU A 158 -6.17 22.52 2.59
CA LEU A 158 -6.69 21.59 3.61
C LEU A 158 -7.73 22.32 4.44
N LYS A 159 -9.00 22.08 4.18
CA LYS A 159 -10.14 22.71 4.88
C LYS A 159 -10.57 21.86 6.06
N VAL A 160 -11.00 22.50 7.13
CA VAL A 160 -11.59 21.81 8.29
C VAL A 160 -12.76 20.95 7.82
N GLY A 161 -12.74 19.67 8.20
CA GLY A 161 -13.73 18.66 7.81
C GLY A 161 -13.34 17.86 6.58
N ASP A 162 -12.30 18.25 5.82
CA ASP A 162 -11.76 17.43 4.75
C ASP A 162 -11.12 16.16 5.32
N THR A 163 -10.99 15.17 4.46
CA THR A 163 -10.28 13.92 4.75
C THR A 163 -9.20 13.70 3.70
N ILE A 164 -7.98 13.40 4.13
CA ILE A 164 -6.85 13.09 3.26
C ILE A 164 -6.30 11.70 3.59
N GLU A 165 -5.59 11.09 2.62
CA GLU A 165 -4.88 9.84 2.82
C GLU A 165 -3.37 10.11 2.98
N ILE A 166 -2.77 9.52 4.02
CA ILE A 166 -1.33 9.48 4.22
C ILE A 166 -0.91 8.01 4.26
N THR A 167 0.05 7.64 3.44
CA THR A 167 0.68 6.32 3.47
C THR A 167 1.95 6.41 4.30
N LEU A 168 1.98 5.71 5.43
CA LEU A 168 3.16 5.56 6.29
C LEU A 168 4.05 4.45 5.73
N LYS A 169 5.36 4.64 5.74
CA LYS A 169 6.35 3.64 5.37
C LYS A 169 7.05 3.15 6.63
N LEU A 170 6.86 1.87 6.93
CA LEU A 170 7.44 1.19 8.08
C LEU A 170 8.55 0.24 7.62
N GLU A 171 9.54 0.06 8.45
CA GLU A 171 10.73 -0.73 8.12
C GLU A 171 10.40 -2.22 7.93
N LYS A 172 9.52 -2.77 8.78
CA LYS A 172 9.15 -4.20 8.74
C LYS A 172 7.71 -4.43 8.30
N ALA A 173 6.76 -3.65 8.79
CA ALA A 173 5.36 -3.81 8.45
C ALA A 173 5.01 -3.32 7.04
N GLY A 174 5.93 -2.60 6.36
CA GLY A 174 5.71 -2.08 5.01
C GLY A 174 4.85 -0.81 4.99
N GLU A 175 3.96 -0.69 4.01
CA GLU A 175 3.14 0.50 3.83
C GLU A 175 1.77 0.35 4.50
N ILE A 176 1.37 1.36 5.27
CA ILE A 176 0.07 1.43 5.93
C ILE A 176 -0.60 2.75 5.59
N LYS A 177 -1.83 2.68 5.09
CA LYS A 177 -2.66 3.83 4.77
C LYS A 177 -3.42 4.31 6.01
N ALA A 178 -3.33 5.59 6.28
CA ALA A 178 -4.06 6.28 7.33
C ALA A 178 -5.03 7.28 6.72
N THR A 179 -6.27 7.22 7.14
CA THR A 179 -7.29 8.26 6.86
C THR A 179 -7.15 9.35 7.91
N VAL A 180 -6.91 10.58 7.46
CA VAL A 180 -6.53 11.72 8.29
C VAL A 180 -7.58 12.83 8.13
N GLU A 181 -8.27 13.18 9.21
CA GLU A 181 -9.24 14.27 9.23
C GLU A 181 -8.53 15.63 9.37
N VAL A 182 -8.95 16.62 8.60
CA VAL A 182 -8.44 17.98 8.72
C VAL A 182 -9.20 18.73 9.81
N ARG A 183 -8.48 19.24 10.82
CA ARG A 183 -9.03 19.95 11.97
C ARG A 183 -8.47 21.38 12.06
N ALA A 184 -9.19 22.25 12.77
CA ALA A 184 -8.66 23.54 13.17
C ALA A 184 -7.45 23.34 14.09
N GLY A 185 -6.35 24.04 13.82
CA GLY A 185 -5.11 23.95 14.56
C GLY A 185 -4.84 25.15 15.43
#